data_4a476c290a3f5c5f1803bf43297850c2
#
_entry.id   4a476c290a3f5c5f1803bf43297850c2
#
_cell.length_a   1.000
_cell.length_b   1.000
_cell.length_c   1.000
_cell.angle_alpha   90.00
_cell.angle_beta   90.00
_cell.angle_gamma   90.00
#
_symmetry.space_group_name_H-M   'P 1'
#
loop_
_entity.id
_entity.type
_entity.pdbx_description
1 polymer ?
#
loop_
_entity_poly.entity_id
_entity_poly.type
_entity_poly.pdbx_seq_one_letter_code
_entity_poly.pdbx_strand_id
1 'polypeptide(L)'
;GLAMSITPGKAGELVKCYLLNSRTGVPVSRSAPVVVMERLTDVISVIILGLTGFALLPGPIIAVLAVALVLTVAGSIFAVSQKASRLASLPILSRWTGLLRDSQEGFKELAAPKVMATGVLIGAVAWFAEGLALWVILKGIGSDIDLVRALPIYAAATLVGAVTALPGGLVGTEGSMLAMLQQSGITKATASAGTVLVRLVTLWFAVAVGLLALLALRRIPVISEAVIQNKEI
;
A
#
# COMPACT_ATOMS: atom_id res chain seq x y z
N GLY A 1 3.62 -7.82 -7.57
CA GLY A 1 3.04 -7.08 -6.44
C GLY A 1 1.62 -7.47 -6.17
N LEU A 2 0.67 -7.17 -7.07
CA LEU A 2 -0.78 -7.30 -6.85
C LEU A 2 -1.23 -8.69 -6.37
N ALA A 3 -0.72 -9.78 -6.96
CA ALA A 3 -1.06 -11.14 -6.53
C ALA A 3 -0.69 -11.43 -5.06
N MET A 4 0.28 -10.70 -4.52
CA MET A 4 0.78 -10.87 -3.16
C MET A 4 0.22 -9.84 -2.17
N SER A 5 -0.75 -9.02 -2.59
CA SER A 5 -1.42 -8.04 -1.70
C SER A 5 -2.16 -8.69 -0.53
N ILE A 6 -2.48 -9.97 -0.66
CA ILE A 6 -3.13 -10.77 0.39
C ILE A 6 -2.14 -11.28 1.46
N THR A 7 -0.82 -11.14 1.27
CA THR A 7 0.15 -11.61 2.27
C THR A 7 0.13 -10.75 3.53
N PRO A 8 0.42 -11.32 4.72
CA PRO A 8 0.49 -10.56 5.96
C PRO A 8 1.43 -9.37 5.84
N GLY A 9 0.97 -8.18 6.26
CA GLY A 9 1.76 -6.95 6.16
C GLY A 9 2.21 -6.58 4.73
N LYS A 10 1.59 -7.19 3.70
CA LYS A 10 1.98 -7.05 2.28
C LYS A 10 3.46 -7.39 2.00
N ALA A 11 4.09 -8.19 2.86
CA ALA A 11 5.49 -8.61 2.71
C ALA A 11 5.78 -9.29 1.36
N GLY A 12 4.77 -9.95 0.77
CA GLY A 12 4.87 -10.56 -0.55
C GLY A 12 5.11 -9.55 -1.68
N GLU A 13 4.96 -8.25 -1.46
CA GLU A 13 5.32 -7.25 -2.47
C GLU A 13 6.82 -7.18 -2.75
N LEU A 14 7.67 -7.62 -1.81
CA LEU A 14 9.10 -7.78 -2.04
C LEU A 14 9.42 -8.80 -3.15
N VAL A 15 8.50 -9.69 -3.47
CA VAL A 15 8.63 -10.62 -4.60
C VAL A 15 8.82 -9.86 -5.92
N LYS A 16 8.26 -8.65 -6.07
CA LYS A 16 8.52 -7.83 -7.27
C LYS A 16 10.00 -7.43 -7.40
N CYS A 17 10.67 -7.15 -6.27
CA CYS A 17 12.10 -6.84 -6.26
C CYS A 17 12.93 -8.07 -6.64
N TYR A 18 12.55 -9.25 -6.15
CA TYR A 18 13.20 -10.50 -6.52
C TYR A 18 13.00 -10.85 -7.99
N LEU A 19 11.78 -10.70 -8.52
CA LEU A 19 11.48 -10.90 -9.94
C LEU A 19 12.23 -9.90 -10.84
N LEU A 20 12.38 -8.66 -10.40
CA LEU A 20 13.18 -7.66 -11.11
C LEU A 20 14.65 -8.08 -11.13
N ASN A 21 15.20 -8.43 -9.97
CA ASN A 21 16.57 -8.91 -9.86
C ASN A 21 16.85 -10.12 -10.76
N SER A 22 15.98 -11.13 -10.74
CA SER A 22 16.15 -12.35 -11.55
C SER A 22 16.05 -12.11 -13.06
N ARG A 23 15.46 -11.00 -13.50
CA ARG A 23 15.28 -10.70 -14.93
C ARG A 23 16.22 -9.63 -15.48
N THR A 24 16.64 -8.70 -14.65
CA THR A 24 17.40 -7.51 -15.08
C THR A 24 18.74 -7.37 -14.35
N GLY A 25 19.06 -8.24 -13.37
CA GLY A 25 20.26 -8.13 -12.54
C GLY A 25 20.22 -6.96 -11.53
N VAL A 26 19.19 -6.12 -11.52
CA VAL A 26 19.07 -5.00 -10.56
C VAL A 26 19.02 -5.55 -9.14
N PRO A 27 19.96 -5.17 -8.24
CA PRO A 27 20.00 -5.71 -6.89
C PRO A 27 18.75 -5.32 -6.08
N VAL A 28 18.29 -6.26 -5.25
CA VAL A 28 17.09 -6.06 -4.40
C VAL A 28 17.28 -4.85 -3.49
N SER A 29 18.50 -4.54 -3.04
CA SER A 29 18.82 -3.34 -2.25
C SER A 29 18.44 -2.03 -2.92
N ARG A 30 18.54 -1.94 -4.24
CA ARG A 30 18.12 -0.75 -5.01
C ARG A 30 16.62 -0.68 -5.26
N SER A 31 15.93 -1.80 -5.36
CA SER A 31 14.49 -1.85 -5.63
C SER A 31 13.62 -1.89 -4.38
N ALA A 32 14.12 -2.38 -3.25
CA ALA A 32 13.37 -2.42 -1.99
C ALA A 32 12.91 -1.03 -1.48
N PRO A 33 13.70 0.06 -1.60
CA PRO A 33 13.24 1.40 -1.24
C PRO A 33 11.96 1.83 -1.97
N VAL A 34 11.75 1.38 -3.22
CA VAL A 34 10.53 1.68 -3.98
C VAL A 34 9.29 1.12 -3.27
N VAL A 35 9.37 -0.12 -2.76
CA VAL A 35 8.25 -0.76 -2.05
C VAL A 35 7.90 0.02 -0.79
N VAL A 36 8.90 0.46 -0.04
CA VAL A 36 8.69 1.23 1.19
C VAL A 36 8.08 2.61 0.86
N MET A 37 8.59 3.28 -0.17
CA MET A 37 8.08 4.59 -0.59
C MET A 37 6.66 4.50 -1.15
N GLU A 38 6.30 3.44 -1.87
CA GLU A 38 4.92 3.15 -2.26
C GLU A 38 4.00 3.04 -1.03
N ARG A 39 4.43 2.33 0.01
CA ARG A 39 3.64 2.23 1.26
C ARG A 39 3.50 3.57 1.96
N LEU A 40 4.56 4.38 1.97
CA LEU A 40 4.53 5.73 2.54
C LEU A 40 3.52 6.61 1.80
N THR A 41 3.62 6.68 0.47
CA THR A 41 2.71 7.49 -0.35
C THR A 41 1.26 7.00 -0.25
N ASP A 42 1.02 5.68 -0.19
CA ASP A 42 -0.30 5.10 0.05
C ASP A 42 -0.89 5.58 1.38
N VAL A 43 -0.15 5.43 2.48
CA VAL A 43 -0.62 5.83 3.82
C VAL A 43 -0.92 7.33 3.86
N ILE A 44 -0.05 8.18 3.30
CA ILE A 44 -0.28 9.63 3.22
C ILE A 44 -1.57 9.91 2.42
N SER A 45 -1.74 9.28 1.27
CA SER A 45 -2.90 9.46 0.40
C SER A 45 -4.21 9.07 1.10
N VAL A 46 -4.20 7.91 1.78
CA VAL A 46 -5.38 7.42 2.52
C VAL A 46 -5.69 8.33 3.71
N ILE A 47 -4.68 8.87 4.39
CA ILE A 47 -4.89 9.83 5.49
C ILE A 47 -5.50 11.13 4.97
N ILE A 48 -5.00 11.66 3.84
CA ILE A 48 -5.58 12.85 3.22
C ILE A 48 -7.07 12.63 2.93
N LEU A 49 -7.43 11.47 2.37
CA LEU A 49 -8.84 11.11 2.13
C LEU A 49 -9.63 10.92 3.43
N GLY A 50 -9.05 10.29 4.43
CA GLY A 50 -9.67 10.14 5.75
C GLY A 50 -9.96 11.48 6.42
N LEU A 51 -9.08 12.47 6.25
CA LEU A 51 -9.26 13.81 6.81
C LEU A 51 -10.43 14.57 6.19
N THR A 52 -10.88 14.23 4.99
CA THR A 52 -12.08 14.85 4.39
C THR A 52 -13.36 14.61 5.21
N GLY A 53 -13.37 13.57 6.04
CA GLY A 53 -14.46 13.22 6.95
C GLY A 53 -14.06 13.15 8.43
N PHE A 54 -13.00 13.85 8.83
CA PHE A 54 -12.47 13.81 10.19
C PHE A 54 -13.52 13.99 11.29
N ALA A 55 -14.48 14.93 11.08
CA ALA A 55 -15.57 15.17 12.01
C ALA A 55 -16.60 14.03 12.09
N LEU A 56 -16.57 13.08 11.15
CA LEU A 56 -17.49 11.96 11.04
C LEU A 56 -16.90 10.64 11.54
N LEU A 57 -15.59 10.62 11.83
CA LEU A 57 -14.90 9.41 12.25
C LEU A 57 -14.93 9.25 13.78
N PRO A 58 -15.16 8.04 14.29
CA PRO A 58 -15.04 7.75 15.71
C PRO A 58 -13.64 8.07 16.26
N GLY A 59 -13.57 8.63 17.49
CA GLY A 59 -12.31 9.02 18.12
C GLY A 59 -11.21 7.94 18.13
N PRO A 60 -11.50 6.66 18.44
CA PRO A 60 -10.50 5.60 18.36
C PRO A 60 -9.90 5.42 16.96
N ILE A 61 -10.68 5.63 15.90
CA ILE A 61 -10.20 5.53 14.51
C ILE A 61 -9.25 6.69 14.21
N ILE A 62 -9.59 7.90 14.64
CA ILE A 62 -8.71 9.06 14.51
C ILE A 62 -7.35 8.80 15.20
N ALA A 63 -7.37 8.20 16.40
CA ALA A 63 -6.14 7.82 17.09
C ALA A 63 -5.31 6.80 16.29
N VAL A 64 -5.95 5.79 15.71
CA VAL A 64 -5.27 4.80 14.83
C VAL A 64 -4.64 5.49 13.61
N LEU A 65 -5.37 6.41 12.95
CA LEU A 65 -4.86 7.17 11.81
C LEU A 65 -3.64 8.03 12.20
N ALA A 66 -3.73 8.73 13.33
CA ALA A 66 -2.63 9.56 13.85
C ALA A 66 -1.39 8.72 14.18
N VAL A 67 -1.56 7.58 14.85
CA VAL A 67 -0.46 6.65 15.16
C VAL A 67 0.15 6.08 13.87
N ALA A 68 -0.67 5.66 12.92
CA ALA A 68 -0.18 5.15 11.63
C ALA A 68 0.64 6.22 10.89
N LEU A 69 0.16 7.46 10.86
CA LEU A 69 0.89 8.59 10.26
C LEU A 69 2.23 8.81 10.96
N VAL A 70 2.23 8.92 12.29
CA VAL A 70 3.44 9.15 13.07
C VAL A 70 4.47 8.04 12.84
N LEU A 71 4.05 6.78 12.90
CA LEU A 71 4.94 5.63 12.68
C LEU A 71 5.48 5.61 11.25
N THR A 72 4.66 5.93 10.26
CA THR A 72 5.07 5.95 8.85
C THR A 72 6.06 7.08 8.59
N VAL A 73 5.80 8.29 9.09
CA VAL A 73 6.70 9.46 8.95
C VAL A 73 8.00 9.22 9.73
N ALA A 74 7.91 8.77 10.98
CA ALA A 74 9.10 8.49 11.81
C ALA A 74 9.97 7.38 11.20
N GLY A 75 9.35 6.31 10.71
CA GLY A 75 10.04 5.22 10.02
C GLY A 75 10.76 5.70 8.75
N SER A 76 10.13 6.58 7.99
CA SER A 76 10.71 7.14 6.76
C SER A 76 11.88 8.09 7.05
N ILE A 77 11.71 8.98 8.05
CA ILE A 77 12.79 9.86 8.51
C ILE A 77 13.97 9.03 9.04
N PHE A 78 13.68 7.96 9.79
CA PHE A 78 14.73 7.05 10.27
C PHE A 78 15.45 6.36 9.12
N ALA A 79 14.74 5.83 8.13
CA ALA A 79 15.32 5.13 6.97
C ALA A 79 16.26 6.03 6.15
N VAL A 80 15.94 7.32 6.03
CA VAL A 80 16.77 8.31 5.30
C VAL A 80 17.88 8.90 6.18
N SER A 81 17.81 8.74 7.51
CA SER A 81 18.71 9.37 8.45
C SER A 81 20.12 8.72 8.48
N GLN A 82 21.14 9.53 8.79
CA GLN A 82 22.49 9.01 9.05
C GLN A 82 22.57 8.09 10.27
N LYS A 83 21.55 8.08 11.15
CA LYS A 83 21.47 7.17 12.30
C LYS A 83 21.26 5.72 11.84
N ALA A 84 20.49 5.50 10.78
CA ALA A 84 20.34 4.17 10.18
C ALA A 84 21.68 3.64 9.65
N SER A 85 22.51 4.49 9.02
CA SER A 85 23.85 4.10 8.56
C SER A 85 24.82 3.81 9.71
N ARG A 86 24.73 4.56 10.82
CA ARG A 86 25.53 4.28 12.03
C ARG A 86 25.12 2.98 12.71
N LEU A 87 23.82 2.67 12.73
CA LEU A 87 23.32 1.39 13.24
C LEU A 87 23.81 0.22 12.36
N ALA A 88 23.88 0.44 11.05
CA ALA A 88 24.42 -0.52 10.08
C ALA A 88 25.92 -0.79 10.24
N SER A 89 26.68 0.15 10.80
CA SER A 89 28.13 -0.03 11.04
C SER A 89 28.45 -0.86 12.28
N LEU A 90 27.45 -1.31 13.04
CA LEU A 90 27.67 -2.24 14.16
C LEU A 90 28.23 -3.58 13.63
N PRO A 91 29.18 -4.22 14.38
CA PRO A 91 29.84 -5.46 13.93
C PRO A 91 28.89 -6.58 13.53
N ILE A 92 27.72 -6.66 14.19
CA ILE A 92 26.66 -7.64 13.91
C ILE A 92 25.97 -7.36 12.56
N LEU A 93 25.94 -6.11 12.12
CA LEU A 93 25.26 -5.65 10.89
C LEU A 93 26.25 -5.34 9.76
N SER A 94 27.57 -5.44 10.01
CA SER A 94 28.60 -5.13 9.01
C SER A 94 28.46 -5.93 7.71
N ARG A 95 27.89 -7.13 7.79
CA ARG A 95 27.53 -7.97 6.64
C ARG A 95 26.50 -7.31 5.71
N TRP A 96 25.72 -6.34 6.20
CA TRP A 96 24.60 -5.69 5.50
C TRP A 96 24.89 -4.23 5.12
N THR A 97 26.11 -3.73 5.41
CA THR A 97 26.46 -2.31 5.19
C THR A 97 26.32 -1.88 3.74
N GLY A 98 26.72 -2.72 2.78
CA GLY A 98 26.55 -2.43 1.35
C GLY A 98 25.07 -2.33 0.94
N LEU A 99 24.27 -3.30 1.38
CA LEU A 99 22.81 -3.32 1.16
C LEU A 99 22.12 -2.08 1.70
N LEU A 100 22.50 -1.65 2.90
CA LEU A 100 21.91 -0.49 3.57
C LEU A 100 22.31 0.83 2.90
N ARG A 101 23.56 0.93 2.43
CA ARG A 101 24.04 2.09 1.69
C ARG A 101 23.32 2.25 0.35
N ASP A 102 23.22 1.19 -0.43
CA ASP A 102 22.50 1.19 -1.72
C ASP A 102 21.03 1.56 -1.52
N SER A 103 20.40 1.04 -0.45
CA SER A 103 19.03 1.38 -0.09
C SER A 103 18.88 2.85 0.30
N GLN A 104 19.84 3.44 1.02
CA GLN A 104 19.79 4.86 1.40
C GLN A 104 19.89 5.79 0.19
N GLU A 105 20.70 5.47 -0.81
CA GLU A 105 20.76 6.24 -2.06
C GLU A 105 19.41 6.21 -2.77
N GLY A 106 18.80 5.03 -2.92
CA GLY A 106 17.47 4.87 -3.47
C GLY A 106 16.39 5.65 -2.69
N PHE A 107 16.46 5.63 -1.35
CA PHE A 107 15.54 6.42 -0.53
C PHE A 107 15.68 7.94 -0.74
N LYS A 108 16.90 8.45 -0.86
CA LYS A 108 17.14 9.89 -1.10
C LYS A 108 16.56 10.34 -2.44
N GLU A 109 16.75 9.55 -3.49
CA GLU A 109 16.20 9.85 -4.82
C GLU A 109 14.67 9.85 -4.80
N LEU A 110 14.06 8.85 -4.17
CA LEU A 110 12.61 8.71 -4.07
C LEU A 110 11.97 9.73 -3.11
N ALA A 111 12.71 10.22 -2.10
CA ALA A 111 12.28 11.27 -1.19
C ALA A 111 12.32 12.67 -1.81
N ALA A 112 12.76 12.82 -3.08
CA ALA A 112 12.73 14.10 -3.76
C ALA A 112 11.29 14.66 -3.77
N PRO A 113 11.08 15.96 -3.45
CA PRO A 113 9.73 16.52 -3.25
C PRO A 113 8.79 16.33 -4.45
N LYS A 114 9.31 16.41 -5.68
CA LYS A 114 8.52 16.16 -6.89
C LYS A 114 8.06 14.70 -7.00
N VAL A 115 8.94 13.74 -6.70
CA VAL A 115 8.63 12.31 -6.77
C VAL A 115 7.59 11.97 -5.71
N MET A 116 7.79 12.44 -4.48
CA MET A 116 6.85 12.27 -3.38
C MET A 116 5.48 12.87 -3.70
N ALA A 117 5.44 14.12 -4.15
CA ALA A 117 4.17 14.79 -4.50
C ALA A 117 3.43 14.04 -5.61
N THR A 118 4.15 13.59 -6.64
CA THR A 118 3.55 12.80 -7.73
C THR A 118 3.02 11.46 -7.22
N GLY A 119 3.81 10.75 -6.39
CA GLY A 119 3.38 9.49 -5.78
C GLY A 119 2.14 9.65 -4.92
N VAL A 120 2.10 10.67 -4.06
CA VAL A 120 0.92 10.98 -3.22
C VAL A 120 -0.29 11.35 -4.08
N LEU A 121 -0.12 12.13 -5.14
CA LEU A 121 -1.21 12.51 -6.03
C LEU A 121 -1.80 11.29 -6.74
N ILE A 122 -0.95 10.43 -7.30
CA ILE A 122 -1.39 9.18 -7.95
C ILE A 122 -2.09 8.28 -6.92
N GLY A 123 -1.51 8.13 -5.73
CA GLY A 123 -2.11 7.37 -4.64
C GLY A 123 -3.46 7.95 -4.22
N ALA A 124 -3.59 9.27 -4.07
CA ALA A 124 -4.84 9.92 -3.70
C ALA A 124 -5.94 9.68 -4.75
N VAL A 125 -5.61 9.75 -6.05
CA VAL A 125 -6.55 9.43 -7.14
C VAL A 125 -6.98 7.96 -7.08
N ALA A 126 -6.03 7.04 -6.88
CA ALA A 126 -6.33 5.61 -6.79
C ALA A 126 -7.23 5.29 -5.58
N TRP A 127 -6.90 5.79 -4.40
CA TRP A 127 -7.70 5.58 -3.18
C TRP A 127 -9.06 6.27 -3.25
N PHE A 128 -9.14 7.45 -3.90
CA PHE A 128 -10.40 8.10 -4.18
C PHE A 128 -11.29 7.22 -5.08
N ALA A 129 -10.74 6.62 -6.12
CA ALA A 129 -11.49 5.72 -7.00
C ALA A 129 -12.03 4.49 -6.25
N GLU A 130 -11.26 3.92 -5.31
CA GLU A 130 -11.72 2.81 -4.48
C GLU A 130 -12.85 3.24 -3.51
N GLY A 131 -12.73 4.41 -2.88
CA GLY A 131 -13.80 4.96 -2.04
C GLY A 131 -15.04 5.34 -2.85
N LEU A 132 -14.86 5.85 -4.07
CA LEU A 132 -15.94 6.09 -5.02
C LEU A 132 -16.64 4.78 -5.39
N ALA A 133 -15.92 3.69 -5.57
CA ALA A 133 -16.51 2.37 -5.81
C ALA A 133 -17.40 1.93 -4.64
N LEU A 134 -17.01 2.15 -3.39
CA LEU A 134 -17.86 1.88 -2.23
C LEU A 134 -19.17 2.71 -2.31
N TRP A 135 -19.05 4.00 -2.60
CA TRP A 135 -20.21 4.89 -2.72
C TRP A 135 -21.16 4.44 -3.82
N VAL A 136 -20.65 4.15 -5.03
CA VAL A 136 -21.46 3.67 -6.17
C VAL A 136 -22.16 2.37 -5.84
N ILE A 137 -21.48 1.42 -5.21
CA ILE A 137 -22.05 0.13 -4.79
C ILE A 137 -23.19 0.38 -3.78
N LEU A 138 -22.96 1.19 -2.75
CA LEU A 138 -23.96 1.47 -1.74
C LEU A 138 -25.19 2.17 -2.33
N LYS A 139 -24.99 3.13 -3.24
CA LYS A 139 -26.11 3.75 -4.00
C LYS A 139 -26.86 2.72 -4.85
N GLY A 140 -26.13 1.84 -5.53
CA GLY A 140 -26.73 0.78 -6.38
C GLY A 140 -27.60 -0.22 -5.61
N ILE A 141 -27.30 -0.44 -4.32
CA ILE A 141 -28.09 -1.33 -3.45
C ILE A 141 -29.12 -0.55 -2.57
N GLY A 142 -29.41 0.71 -2.94
CA GLY A 142 -30.48 1.51 -2.34
C GLY A 142 -30.11 2.24 -1.05
N SER A 143 -28.82 2.51 -0.80
CA SER A 143 -28.41 3.34 0.34
C SER A 143 -28.35 4.82 -0.04
N ASP A 144 -28.76 5.69 0.87
CA ASP A 144 -28.72 7.15 0.70
C ASP A 144 -27.43 7.81 1.22
N ILE A 145 -26.34 7.03 1.39
CA ILE A 145 -25.07 7.58 1.86
C ILE A 145 -24.49 8.59 0.87
N ASP A 146 -23.95 9.70 1.40
CA ASP A 146 -23.23 10.69 0.62
C ASP A 146 -21.78 10.27 0.36
N LEU A 147 -21.22 10.73 -0.76
CA LEU A 147 -19.81 10.49 -1.11
C LEU A 147 -18.85 10.98 -0.02
N VAL A 148 -19.17 12.15 0.57
CA VAL A 148 -18.37 12.77 1.66
C VAL A 148 -18.27 11.87 2.90
N ARG A 149 -19.25 10.98 3.11
CA ARG A 149 -19.23 9.99 4.20
C ARG A 149 -18.60 8.67 3.76
N ALA A 150 -18.85 8.23 2.54
CA ALA A 150 -18.34 6.96 2.04
C ALA A 150 -16.80 6.95 1.90
N LEU A 151 -16.20 8.04 1.40
CA LEU A 151 -14.76 8.18 1.22
C LEU A 151 -13.96 8.00 2.52
N PRO A 152 -14.21 8.77 3.59
CA PRO A 152 -13.46 8.61 4.83
C PRO A 152 -13.71 7.27 5.53
N ILE A 153 -14.90 6.69 5.41
CA ILE A 153 -15.20 5.35 5.91
C ILE A 153 -14.31 4.32 5.21
N TYR A 154 -14.22 4.38 3.88
CA TYR A 154 -13.36 3.48 3.11
C TYR A 154 -11.89 3.63 3.51
N ALA A 155 -11.40 4.87 3.53
CA ALA A 155 -10.03 5.19 3.90
C ALA A 155 -9.68 4.71 5.31
N ALA A 156 -10.52 5.04 6.29
CA ALA A 156 -10.32 4.65 7.68
C ALA A 156 -10.36 3.12 7.86
N ALA A 157 -11.33 2.44 7.24
CA ALA A 157 -11.43 0.98 7.30
C ALA A 157 -10.18 0.29 6.75
N THR A 158 -9.66 0.79 5.64
CA THR A 158 -8.45 0.24 5.02
C THR A 158 -7.20 0.44 5.90
N LEU A 159 -7.09 1.59 6.57
CA LEU A 159 -5.98 1.83 7.52
C LEU A 159 -6.10 0.96 8.76
N VAL A 160 -7.30 0.76 9.31
CA VAL A 160 -7.53 -0.20 10.40
C VAL A 160 -7.10 -1.60 9.96
N GLY A 161 -7.49 -2.02 8.76
CA GLY A 161 -7.05 -3.30 8.20
C GLY A 161 -5.53 -3.41 8.04
N ALA A 162 -4.85 -2.34 7.63
CA ALA A 162 -3.40 -2.31 7.51
C ALA A 162 -2.70 -2.46 8.86
N VAL A 163 -3.21 -1.82 9.92
CA VAL A 163 -2.67 -1.90 11.29
C VAL A 163 -2.82 -3.30 11.89
N THR A 164 -3.88 -4.03 11.54
CA THR A 164 -4.06 -5.42 12.01
C THR A 164 -3.02 -6.38 11.45
N ALA A 165 -2.30 -6.00 10.41
CA ALA A 165 -1.31 -6.81 9.70
C ALA A 165 -1.84 -8.19 9.23
N LEU A 166 -3.15 -8.39 9.23
CA LEU A 166 -3.78 -9.63 8.74
C LEU A 166 -3.66 -9.73 7.21
N PRO A 167 -3.66 -10.94 6.66
CA PRO A 167 -3.61 -11.17 5.22
C PRO A 167 -4.67 -10.34 4.48
N GLY A 168 -4.23 -9.46 3.58
CA GLY A 168 -5.15 -8.57 2.83
C GLY A 168 -5.95 -7.59 3.68
N GLY A 169 -5.60 -7.39 4.97
CA GLY A 169 -6.38 -6.59 5.92
C GLY A 169 -7.73 -7.24 6.28
N LEU A 170 -7.88 -8.55 6.00
CA LEU A 170 -9.12 -9.30 6.27
C LEU A 170 -9.51 -9.16 7.73
N VAL A 171 -10.82 -9.18 7.99
CA VAL A 171 -11.44 -8.94 9.29
C VAL A 171 -11.32 -7.49 9.77
N GLY A 172 -10.11 -6.90 9.76
CA GLY A 172 -9.90 -5.54 10.22
C GLY A 172 -10.59 -4.50 9.34
N THR A 173 -10.40 -4.58 8.01
CA THR A 173 -11.07 -3.69 7.05
C THR A 173 -12.58 -3.93 7.03
N GLU A 174 -13.00 -5.19 6.91
CA GLU A 174 -14.41 -5.54 6.80
C GLU A 174 -15.17 -5.18 8.09
N GLY A 175 -14.62 -5.54 9.25
CA GLY A 175 -15.25 -5.26 10.54
C GLY A 175 -15.38 -3.78 10.83
N SER A 176 -14.33 -2.99 10.59
CA SER A 176 -14.36 -1.54 10.79
C SER A 176 -15.27 -0.83 9.79
N MET A 177 -15.23 -1.24 8.51
CA MET A 177 -16.12 -0.70 7.48
C MET A 177 -17.59 -0.95 7.82
N LEU A 178 -17.93 -2.20 8.17
CA LEU A 178 -19.27 -2.58 8.59
C LEU A 178 -19.75 -1.75 9.79
N ALA A 179 -18.90 -1.60 10.81
CA ALA A 179 -19.24 -0.83 11.99
C ALA A 179 -19.50 0.66 11.68
N MET A 180 -18.62 1.29 10.88
CA MET A 180 -18.76 2.69 10.52
C MET A 180 -19.97 2.96 9.60
N LEU A 181 -20.28 2.04 8.68
CA LEU A 181 -21.47 2.13 7.83
C LEU A 181 -22.74 2.03 8.67
N GLN A 182 -22.79 1.12 9.67
CA GLN A 182 -23.92 1.01 10.59
C GLN A 182 -24.07 2.27 11.47
N GLN A 183 -22.98 2.83 11.97
CA GLN A 183 -23.00 4.10 12.71
C GLN A 183 -23.51 5.26 11.86
N SER A 184 -23.35 5.18 10.54
CA SER A 184 -23.89 6.15 9.58
C SER A 184 -25.38 5.92 9.23
N GLY A 185 -26.06 5.01 9.95
CA GLY A 185 -27.48 4.72 9.78
C GLY A 185 -27.80 3.67 8.70
N ILE A 186 -26.78 3.01 8.12
CA ILE A 186 -27.01 1.97 7.11
C ILE A 186 -27.33 0.65 7.80
N THR A 187 -28.35 -0.06 7.29
CA THR A 187 -28.75 -1.36 7.85
C THR A 187 -27.60 -2.36 7.76
N LYS A 188 -27.54 -3.30 8.71
CA LYS A 188 -26.51 -4.34 8.73
C LYS A 188 -26.43 -5.13 7.41
N ALA A 189 -27.58 -5.43 6.81
CA ALA A 189 -27.64 -6.18 5.55
C ALA A 189 -27.00 -5.40 4.41
N THR A 190 -27.38 -4.13 4.23
CA THR A 190 -26.82 -3.24 3.19
C THR A 190 -25.33 -2.96 3.43
N ALA A 191 -24.92 -2.70 4.68
CA ALA A 191 -23.53 -2.47 5.03
C ALA A 191 -22.67 -3.71 4.77
N SER A 192 -23.15 -4.91 5.09
CA SER A 192 -22.46 -6.17 4.81
C SER A 192 -22.33 -6.41 3.31
N ALA A 193 -23.40 -6.24 2.55
CA ALA A 193 -23.39 -6.40 1.10
C ALA A 193 -22.41 -5.42 0.44
N GLY A 194 -22.47 -4.13 0.80
CA GLY A 194 -21.56 -3.10 0.29
C GLY A 194 -20.11 -3.39 0.60
N THR A 195 -19.81 -3.83 1.84
CA THR A 195 -18.46 -4.22 2.25
C THR A 195 -17.94 -5.39 1.43
N VAL A 196 -18.71 -6.46 1.26
CA VAL A 196 -18.29 -7.62 0.47
C VAL A 196 -18.07 -7.25 -0.99
N LEU A 197 -19.02 -6.52 -1.59
CA LEU A 197 -18.94 -6.12 -2.99
C LEU A 197 -17.74 -5.22 -3.27
N VAL A 198 -17.47 -4.22 -2.43
CA VAL A 198 -16.31 -3.35 -2.64
C VAL A 198 -15.01 -4.14 -2.51
N ARG A 199 -14.91 -5.10 -1.60
CA ARG A 199 -13.72 -5.95 -1.47
C ARG A 199 -13.53 -6.86 -2.68
N LEU A 200 -14.60 -7.32 -3.31
CA LEU A 200 -14.52 -8.08 -4.55
C LEU A 200 -13.94 -7.24 -5.70
N VAL A 201 -14.41 -6.02 -5.89
CA VAL A 201 -13.96 -5.17 -6.99
C VAL A 201 -12.63 -4.44 -6.73
N THR A 202 -12.15 -4.40 -5.50
CA THR A 202 -10.84 -3.81 -5.16
C THR A 202 -9.79 -4.90 -4.89
N LEU A 203 -9.81 -5.53 -3.72
CA LEU A 203 -8.79 -6.50 -3.31
C LEU A 203 -8.76 -7.74 -4.20
N TRP A 204 -9.90 -8.42 -4.37
CA TRP A 204 -9.94 -9.69 -5.08
C TRP A 204 -9.72 -9.52 -6.57
N PHE A 205 -10.22 -8.44 -7.16
CA PHE A 205 -9.92 -8.07 -8.54
C PHE A 205 -8.42 -7.83 -8.74
N ALA A 206 -7.76 -7.07 -7.85
CA ALA A 206 -6.32 -6.84 -7.91
C ALA A 206 -5.53 -8.14 -7.80
N VAL A 207 -5.93 -9.07 -6.92
CA VAL A 207 -5.31 -10.40 -6.79
C VAL A 207 -5.47 -11.19 -8.09
N ALA A 208 -6.67 -11.22 -8.67
CA ALA A 208 -6.93 -11.91 -9.92
C ALA A 208 -6.08 -11.38 -11.08
N VAL A 209 -6.03 -10.05 -11.26
CA VAL A 209 -5.17 -9.39 -12.26
C VAL A 209 -3.69 -9.72 -12.01
N GLY A 210 -3.26 -9.69 -10.75
CA GLY A 210 -1.89 -10.03 -10.37
C GLY A 210 -1.53 -11.49 -10.69
N LEU A 211 -2.43 -12.43 -10.48
CA LEU A 211 -2.23 -13.84 -10.83
C LEU A 211 -2.14 -14.03 -12.35
N LEU A 212 -3.03 -13.41 -13.11
CA LEU A 212 -2.99 -13.44 -14.58
C LEU A 212 -1.67 -12.85 -15.11
N ALA A 213 -1.22 -11.73 -14.54
CA ALA A 213 0.07 -11.14 -14.89
C ALA A 213 1.25 -12.08 -14.58
N LEU A 214 1.23 -12.79 -13.44
CA LEU A 214 2.26 -13.79 -13.11
C LEU A 214 2.27 -14.97 -14.09
N LEU A 215 1.09 -15.43 -14.49
CA LEU A 215 0.98 -16.49 -15.50
C LEU A 215 1.50 -16.05 -16.87
N ALA A 216 1.19 -14.81 -17.27
CA ALA A 216 1.72 -14.22 -18.50
C ALA A 216 3.26 -14.07 -18.45
N LEU A 217 3.79 -13.62 -17.31
CA LEU A 217 5.24 -13.47 -17.10
C LEU A 217 6.01 -14.81 -17.22
N ARG A 218 5.40 -15.94 -16.85
CA ARG A 218 6.03 -17.26 -17.01
C ARG A 218 6.28 -17.63 -18.48
N ARG A 219 5.53 -17.04 -19.41
CA ARG A 219 5.66 -17.29 -20.86
C ARG A 219 6.70 -16.40 -21.53
N ILE A 220 7.20 -15.35 -20.85
CA ILE A 220 8.20 -14.45 -21.36
C ILE A 220 9.58 -15.01 -21.00
N PRO A 221 10.46 -15.33 -21.99
CA PRO A 221 11.79 -15.85 -21.71
C PRO A 221 12.60 -14.81 -20.91
N VAL A 222 13.43 -15.29 -19.99
CA VAL A 222 14.39 -14.45 -19.27
C VAL A 222 15.42 -13.98 -20.29
N ILE A 223 15.69 -12.68 -20.34
CA ILE A 223 16.77 -12.14 -21.18
C ILE A 223 18.08 -12.67 -20.59
N SER A 224 18.69 -13.65 -21.27
CA SER A 224 19.95 -14.23 -20.86
C SER A 224 21.06 -13.18 -20.95
N GLU A 225 21.98 -13.18 -20.00
CA GLU A 225 23.18 -12.29 -19.98
C GLU A 225 24.00 -12.34 -21.29
N ALA A 226 23.86 -13.40 -22.08
CA ALA A 226 24.47 -13.53 -23.39
C ALA A 226 24.09 -12.42 -24.41
N VAL A 227 22.94 -11.74 -24.23
CA VAL A 227 22.52 -10.64 -25.10
C VAL A 227 23.15 -9.31 -24.70
N ILE A 228 23.54 -9.15 -23.44
CA ILE A 228 24.18 -7.93 -22.91
C ILE A 228 25.66 -7.89 -23.32
N GLN A 229 26.36 -9.02 -23.28
CA GLN A 229 27.76 -9.12 -23.70
C GLN A 229 28.00 -8.86 -25.21
N ASN A 230 26.99 -9.09 -26.04
CA ASN A 230 27.12 -8.90 -27.50
C ASN A 230 26.85 -7.44 -27.95
N LYS A 231 26.60 -6.50 -27.03
CA LYS A 231 26.45 -5.06 -27.33
C LYS A 231 27.68 -4.22 -26.93
N GLU A 232 28.71 -4.84 -26.36
CA GLU A 232 29.96 -4.17 -25.97
C GLU A 232 31.14 -4.53 -26.88
N ILE A 233 30.89 -5.13 -28.07
CA ILE A 233 31.90 -5.35 -29.12
C ILE A 233 31.61 -4.39 -30.31
#